data_8de27a50a6c14324c430e524829c510a
#
_entry.id   8de27a50a6c14324c430e524829c510a
#
_cell.length_a   1.000
_cell.length_b   1.000
_cell.length_c   1.000
_cell.angle_alpha   90.00
_cell.angle_beta   90.00
_cell.angle_gamma   90.00
#
_symmetry.space_group_name_H-M   'P 1'
#
loop_
_entity.id
_entity.type
_entity.pdbx_description
1 polymer ?
#
loop_
_entity_poly.entity_id
_entity_poly.type
_entity_poly.pdbx_seq_one_letter_code
_entity_poly.pdbx_strand_id
1 'polypeptide(L)'
;FRSFDVALRTGKPQDSSLIGRMIGHCPRYMLASPDYLVRRGSLTHPRQLVEHRSITHRAWSEWLLRSESEDYRYLPDNAHMTDNLVYARECAIAGAGITLLPAFLVEDKVEKGALVQVLPEWNVEGNDLWLAYPSRKLNSPALMSYIEFAMQFDEVKRYYVGK
;
A
#
# COMPACT_ATOMS: atom_id res chain seq x y z
N PHE A 1 21.93 12.44 10.83
CA PHE A 1 21.63 11.95 9.47
C PHE A 1 22.38 10.67 9.24
N ARG A 2 21.69 9.54 9.06
CA ARG A 2 22.31 8.30 8.57
C ARG A 2 22.69 8.53 7.11
N SER A 3 23.97 8.47 6.78
CA SER A 3 24.44 8.52 5.40
C SER A 3 24.08 7.18 4.72
N PHE A 4 23.25 7.24 3.69
CA PHE A 4 22.96 6.08 2.84
C PHE A 4 23.42 6.38 1.41
N ASP A 5 23.76 5.36 0.65
CA ASP A 5 24.09 5.50 -0.76
C ASP A 5 22.84 5.47 -1.64
N VAL A 6 21.86 4.64 -1.28
CA VAL A 6 20.55 4.55 -1.92
C VAL A 6 19.49 4.15 -0.88
N ALA A 7 18.29 4.65 -1.03
CA ALA A 7 17.13 4.27 -0.23
C ALA A 7 15.98 3.85 -1.14
N LEU A 8 15.34 2.74 -0.79
CA LEU A 8 14.05 2.34 -1.35
C LEU A 8 12.96 2.96 -0.48
N ARG A 9 12.03 3.70 -1.08
CA ARG A 9 10.94 4.36 -0.35
C ARG A 9 9.65 4.41 -1.13
N THR A 10 8.55 4.50 -0.44
CA THR A 10 7.25 4.84 -1.02
C THR A 10 7.07 6.36 -1.09
N GLY A 11 6.49 6.84 -2.19
CA GLY A 11 6.29 8.25 -2.47
C GLY A 11 7.56 8.98 -2.96
N LYS A 12 7.33 9.97 -3.82
CA LYS A 12 8.40 10.78 -4.42
C LYS A 12 9.24 11.48 -3.34
N PRO A 13 10.58 11.44 -3.43
CA PRO A 13 11.44 12.24 -2.55
C PRO A 13 11.11 13.73 -2.68
N GLN A 14 10.90 14.39 -1.55
CA GLN A 14 10.66 15.84 -1.51
C GLN A 14 11.96 16.65 -1.32
N ASP A 15 13.02 16.00 -0.85
CA ASP A 15 14.33 16.61 -0.65
C ASP A 15 15.02 16.83 -2.01
N SER A 16 15.24 18.08 -2.37
CA SER A 16 15.90 18.48 -3.62
C SER A 16 17.36 18.05 -3.74
N SER A 17 18.00 17.65 -2.64
CA SER A 17 19.35 17.09 -2.65
C SER A 17 19.41 15.63 -3.11
N LEU A 18 18.25 14.98 -3.26
CA LEU A 18 18.11 13.61 -3.69
C LEU A 18 17.64 13.51 -5.14
N ILE A 19 18.21 12.57 -5.86
CA ILE A 19 17.68 12.10 -7.13
C ILE A 19 16.68 10.99 -6.84
N GLY A 20 15.46 11.12 -7.37
CA GLY A 20 14.43 10.09 -7.30
C GLY A 20 14.24 9.38 -8.64
N ARG A 21 14.29 8.05 -8.66
CA ARG A 21 13.85 7.22 -9.80
C ARG A 21 12.68 6.38 -9.39
N MET A 22 11.56 6.55 -10.08
CA MET A 22 10.41 5.67 -9.91
C MET A 22 10.73 4.31 -10.53
N ILE A 23 10.54 3.25 -9.75
CA ILE A 23 10.82 1.87 -10.17
C ILE A 23 9.56 1.02 -10.24
N GLY A 24 8.43 1.52 -9.77
CA GLY A 24 7.16 0.82 -9.89
C GLY A 24 6.05 1.45 -9.06
N HIS A 25 4.90 0.80 -9.10
CA HIS A 25 3.69 1.18 -8.38
C HIS A 25 3.25 0.04 -7.46
N CYS A 26 2.92 0.35 -6.22
CA CYS A 26 2.43 -0.62 -5.24
C CYS A 26 0.93 -0.42 -5.02
N PRO A 27 0.06 -1.22 -5.65
CA PRO A 27 -1.38 -1.13 -5.42
C PRO A 27 -1.72 -1.50 -3.98
N ARG A 28 -2.80 -0.92 -3.47
CA ARG A 28 -3.38 -1.23 -2.17
C ARG A 28 -4.80 -1.74 -2.35
N TYR A 29 -5.17 -2.70 -1.53
CA TYR A 29 -6.50 -3.28 -1.52
C TYR A 29 -7.18 -3.06 -0.17
N MET A 30 -8.47 -2.75 -0.22
CA MET A 30 -9.33 -2.85 0.96
C MET A 30 -9.72 -4.30 1.16
N LEU A 31 -9.51 -4.82 2.35
CA LEU A 31 -9.63 -6.24 2.64
C LEU A 31 -10.32 -6.48 3.98
N ALA A 32 -11.08 -7.55 4.04
CA ALA A 32 -11.65 -8.08 5.28
C ALA A 32 -11.69 -9.62 5.22
N SER A 33 -11.82 -10.28 6.35
CA SER A 33 -12.10 -11.72 6.34
C SER A 33 -13.54 -12.00 5.93
N PRO A 34 -13.83 -13.14 5.27
CA PRO A 34 -15.20 -13.57 4.96
C PRO A 34 -16.11 -13.59 6.20
N ASP A 35 -15.60 -14.10 7.32
CA ASP A 35 -16.34 -14.18 8.58
C ASP A 35 -16.76 -12.80 9.12
N TYR A 36 -15.90 -11.79 8.95
CA TYR A 36 -16.24 -10.43 9.31
C TYR A 36 -17.42 -9.91 8.47
N LEU A 37 -17.37 -10.12 7.16
CA LEU A 37 -18.42 -9.66 6.24
C LEU A 37 -19.74 -10.40 6.46
N VAL A 38 -19.71 -11.69 6.80
CA VAL A 38 -20.92 -12.44 7.18
C VAL A 38 -21.58 -11.85 8.43
N ARG A 39 -20.80 -11.45 9.42
CA ARG A 39 -21.33 -10.90 10.68
C ARG A 39 -21.77 -9.42 10.57
N ARG A 40 -21.12 -8.64 9.74
CA ARG A 40 -21.28 -7.17 9.70
C ARG A 40 -21.94 -6.66 8.44
N GLY A 41 -22.14 -7.50 7.45
CA GLY A 41 -22.63 -7.15 6.14
C GLY A 41 -21.54 -6.79 5.14
N SER A 42 -21.84 -6.96 3.86
CA SER A 42 -20.98 -6.54 2.75
C SER A 42 -21.25 -5.09 2.39
N LEU A 43 -20.24 -4.41 1.86
CA LEU A 43 -20.34 -3.03 1.40
C LEU A 43 -20.53 -2.98 -0.11
N THR A 44 -21.35 -2.04 -0.55
CA THR A 44 -21.57 -1.71 -1.97
C THR A 44 -21.14 -0.29 -2.30
N HIS A 45 -20.83 0.52 -1.27
CA HIS A 45 -20.35 1.89 -1.45
C HIS A 45 -19.44 2.32 -0.27
N PRO A 46 -18.38 3.12 -0.51
CA PRO A 46 -17.44 3.56 0.53
C PRO A 46 -18.07 4.32 1.70
N ARG A 47 -19.21 4.99 1.50
CA ARG A 47 -19.93 5.69 2.59
C ARG A 47 -20.34 4.76 3.73
N GLN A 48 -20.48 3.46 3.46
CA GLN A 48 -20.80 2.46 4.47
C GLN A 48 -19.61 2.09 5.37
N LEU A 49 -18.38 2.49 5.01
CA LEU A 49 -17.20 2.26 5.84
C LEU A 49 -17.33 2.84 7.26
N VAL A 50 -18.13 3.88 7.44
CA VAL A 50 -18.40 4.48 8.76
C VAL A 50 -19.13 3.53 9.72
N GLU A 51 -19.83 2.54 9.19
CA GLU A 51 -20.55 1.51 9.96
C GLU A 51 -19.66 0.32 10.31
N HIS A 52 -18.46 0.27 9.75
CA HIS A 52 -17.51 -0.81 9.92
C HIS A 52 -16.31 -0.38 10.78
N ARG A 53 -15.63 -1.37 11.37
CA ARG A 53 -14.35 -1.13 12.03
C ARG A 53 -13.24 -1.08 11.00
N SER A 54 -12.41 -0.05 11.07
CA SER A 54 -11.23 0.09 10.23
C SER A 54 -9.95 -0.26 11.01
N ILE A 55 -9.02 -0.92 10.35
CA ILE A 55 -7.67 -1.14 10.84
C ILE A 55 -6.75 -0.40 9.89
N THR A 56 -6.08 0.64 10.36
CA THR A 56 -5.29 1.51 9.48
C THR A 56 -3.86 1.69 9.94
N HIS A 57 -2.97 1.86 8.98
CA HIS A 57 -1.61 2.26 9.29
C HIS A 57 -1.59 3.74 9.69
N ARG A 58 -0.81 4.07 10.71
CA ARG A 58 -0.72 5.43 11.28
C ARG A 58 -0.34 6.51 10.24
N ALA A 59 0.40 6.16 9.21
CA ALA A 59 0.74 7.06 8.10
C ALA A 59 -0.39 7.23 7.06
N TRP A 60 -1.51 6.48 7.18
CA TRP A 60 -2.63 6.52 6.24
C TRP A 60 -3.90 6.96 6.96
N SER A 61 -3.89 8.22 7.41
CA SER A 61 -4.99 8.83 8.15
C SER A 61 -6.25 9.02 7.31
N GLU A 62 -6.14 8.93 6.00
CA GLU A 62 -7.26 8.98 5.07
C GLU A 62 -7.09 7.95 3.95
N TRP A 63 -8.22 7.48 3.43
CA TRP A 63 -8.26 6.60 2.27
C TRP A 63 -8.96 7.32 1.13
N LEU A 64 -8.22 7.57 0.05
CA LEU A 64 -8.75 8.14 -1.18
C LEU A 64 -9.17 7.00 -2.11
N LEU A 65 -10.45 6.90 -2.33
CA LEU A 65 -11.10 5.84 -3.09
C LEU A 65 -11.65 6.44 -4.38
N ARG A 66 -11.34 5.81 -5.50
CA ARG A 66 -11.77 6.27 -6.83
C ARG A 66 -12.48 5.17 -7.58
N SER A 67 -13.65 5.49 -8.11
CA SER A 67 -14.36 4.67 -9.09
C SER A 67 -14.35 5.38 -10.46
N GLU A 68 -14.97 4.78 -11.45
CA GLU A 68 -15.17 5.42 -12.76
C GLU A 68 -16.04 6.69 -12.70
N SER A 69 -16.94 6.77 -11.71
CA SER A 69 -17.97 7.80 -11.61
C SER A 69 -17.72 8.85 -10.54
N GLU A 70 -16.98 8.52 -9.49
CA GLU A 70 -16.78 9.42 -8.36
C GLU A 70 -15.50 9.12 -7.57
N ASP A 71 -15.04 10.14 -6.83
CA ASP A 71 -14.00 10.05 -5.82
C ASP A 71 -14.64 10.12 -4.43
N TYR A 72 -14.18 9.29 -3.50
CA TYR A 72 -14.65 9.29 -2.12
C TYR A 72 -13.47 9.35 -1.15
N ARG A 73 -13.56 10.27 -0.20
CA ARG A 73 -12.55 10.44 0.86
C ARG A 73 -13.09 9.88 2.17
N TYR A 74 -12.50 8.81 2.65
CA TYR A 74 -12.82 8.21 3.93
C TYR A 74 -11.79 8.58 4.99
N LEU A 75 -12.28 9.08 6.13
CA LEU A 75 -11.50 9.37 7.33
C LEU A 75 -11.89 8.36 8.40
N PRO A 76 -11.04 7.41 8.75
CA PRO A 76 -11.38 6.37 9.74
C PRO A 76 -11.32 6.93 11.16
N ASP A 77 -12.44 7.45 11.67
CA ASP A 77 -12.54 8.08 12.99
C ASP A 77 -12.40 7.08 14.15
N ASN A 78 -12.89 5.84 13.96
CA ASN A 78 -12.86 4.76 14.96
C ASN A 78 -11.90 3.65 14.57
N ALA A 79 -10.76 4.01 13.98
CA ALA A 79 -9.80 3.03 13.50
C ALA A 79 -8.94 2.46 14.62
N HIS A 80 -8.70 1.15 14.54
CA HIS A 80 -7.56 0.55 15.22
C HIS A 80 -6.29 0.95 14.47
N MET A 81 -5.49 1.83 15.06
CA MET A 81 -4.28 2.36 14.43
C MET A 81 -3.05 1.53 14.78
N THR A 82 -2.23 1.23 13.79
CA THR A 82 -0.96 0.51 13.96
C THR A 82 0.12 1.11 13.07
N ASP A 83 1.38 0.87 13.38
CA ASP A 83 2.53 1.14 12.53
C ASP A 83 3.11 -0.15 11.89
N ASN A 84 2.43 -1.27 12.09
CA ASN A 84 2.84 -2.58 11.58
C ASN A 84 1.78 -3.17 10.64
N LEU A 85 2.09 -3.24 9.35
CA LEU A 85 1.18 -3.75 8.31
C LEU A 85 0.91 -5.26 8.44
N VAL A 86 1.89 -6.03 8.94
CA VAL A 86 1.69 -7.47 9.19
C VAL A 86 0.68 -7.67 10.32
N TYR A 87 0.78 -6.88 11.38
CA TYR A 87 -0.22 -6.90 12.45
C TYR A 87 -1.61 -6.51 11.95
N ALA A 88 -1.73 -5.46 11.11
CA ALA A 88 -3.00 -5.07 10.51
C ALA A 88 -3.62 -6.21 9.69
N ARG A 89 -2.78 -6.93 8.91
CA ARG A 89 -3.21 -8.12 8.16
C ARG A 89 -3.76 -9.21 9.06
N GLU A 90 -3.04 -9.57 10.11
CA GLU A 90 -3.47 -10.64 11.03
C GLU A 90 -4.76 -10.25 11.78
N CYS A 91 -4.92 -8.99 12.15
CA CYS A 91 -6.17 -8.48 12.72
C CYS A 91 -7.34 -8.62 11.74
N ALA A 92 -7.14 -8.29 10.46
CA ALA A 92 -8.18 -8.43 9.45
C ALA A 92 -8.54 -9.91 9.21
N ILE A 93 -7.56 -10.81 9.14
CA ILE A 93 -7.77 -12.27 9.05
C ILE A 93 -8.58 -12.78 10.25
N ALA A 94 -8.26 -12.31 11.45
CA ALA A 94 -8.99 -12.63 12.66
C ALA A 94 -10.41 -12.01 12.74
N GLY A 95 -10.84 -11.27 11.72
CA GLY A 95 -12.18 -10.69 11.66
C GLY A 95 -12.36 -9.45 12.51
N ALA A 96 -11.31 -8.67 12.78
CA ALA A 96 -11.40 -7.47 13.59
C ALA A 96 -11.95 -6.25 12.81
N GLY A 97 -11.89 -6.25 11.47
CA GLY A 97 -12.36 -5.13 10.66
C GLY A 97 -11.87 -5.15 9.22
N ILE A 98 -12.07 -4.02 8.56
CA ILE A 98 -11.60 -3.74 7.19
C ILE A 98 -10.23 -3.05 7.28
N THR A 99 -9.30 -3.46 6.45
CA THR A 99 -7.96 -2.87 6.39
C THR A 99 -7.58 -2.49 4.96
N LEU A 100 -6.64 -1.56 4.86
CA LEU A 100 -6.00 -1.18 3.59
C LEU A 100 -4.56 -1.69 3.61
N LEU A 101 -4.19 -2.55 2.65
CA LEU A 101 -2.87 -3.18 2.63
C LEU A 101 -2.28 -3.24 1.22
N PRO A 102 -0.94 -3.16 1.10
CA PRO A 102 -0.25 -3.38 -0.15
C PRO A 102 -0.46 -4.79 -0.69
N ALA A 103 -0.57 -4.93 -2.00
CA ALA A 103 -0.80 -6.21 -2.69
C ALA A 103 0.19 -7.29 -2.26
N PHE A 104 1.49 -6.97 -2.22
CA PHE A 104 2.55 -7.95 -1.89
C PHE A 104 2.43 -8.57 -0.49
N LEU A 105 1.69 -7.95 0.43
CA LEU A 105 1.48 -8.50 1.78
C LEU A 105 0.30 -9.46 1.86
N VAL A 106 -0.56 -9.50 0.84
CA VAL A 106 -1.90 -10.11 0.99
C VAL A 106 -2.29 -11.05 -0.14
N GLU A 107 -1.57 -11.10 -1.26
CA GLU A 107 -1.92 -11.94 -2.40
C GLU A 107 -2.16 -13.40 -2.00
N ASP A 108 -1.24 -13.99 -1.25
CA ASP A 108 -1.36 -15.37 -0.77
C ASP A 108 -2.56 -15.59 0.18
N LYS A 109 -2.99 -14.55 0.89
CA LYS A 109 -4.14 -14.59 1.80
C LYS A 109 -5.46 -14.47 1.04
N VAL A 110 -5.46 -13.70 -0.05
CA VAL A 110 -6.61 -13.59 -0.94
C VAL A 110 -6.78 -14.88 -1.74
N GLU A 111 -5.70 -15.41 -2.32
CA GLU A 111 -5.73 -16.69 -3.04
C GLU A 111 -6.23 -17.84 -2.18
N LYS A 112 -5.87 -17.87 -0.90
CA LYS A 112 -6.34 -18.89 0.07
C LYS A 112 -7.73 -18.60 0.65
N GLY A 113 -8.35 -17.48 0.29
CA GLY A 113 -9.67 -17.10 0.80
C GLY A 113 -9.70 -16.65 2.26
N ALA A 114 -8.54 -16.41 2.90
CA ALA A 114 -8.47 -15.87 4.26
C ALA A 114 -8.86 -14.39 4.32
N LEU A 115 -8.62 -13.68 3.23
CA LEU A 115 -9.06 -12.31 3.02
C LEU A 115 -9.80 -12.21 1.67
N VAL A 116 -10.77 -11.32 1.61
CA VAL A 116 -11.46 -10.96 0.38
C VAL A 116 -11.40 -9.45 0.17
N GLN A 117 -11.34 -9.03 -1.08
CA GLN A 117 -11.35 -7.63 -1.42
C GLN A 117 -12.75 -7.04 -1.18
N VAL A 118 -12.77 -5.91 -0.51
CA VAL A 118 -13.97 -5.11 -0.26
C VAL A 118 -14.01 -3.98 -1.27
N LEU A 119 -15.17 -3.73 -1.89
CA LEU A 119 -15.36 -2.70 -2.91
C LEU A 119 -14.32 -2.78 -4.05
N PRO A 120 -14.22 -3.90 -4.77
CA PRO A 120 -13.18 -4.13 -5.76
C PRO A 120 -13.24 -3.14 -6.95
N GLU A 121 -14.37 -2.51 -7.18
CA GLU A 121 -14.57 -1.46 -8.18
C GLU A 121 -13.99 -0.09 -7.77
N TRP A 122 -13.57 0.04 -6.51
CA TRP A 122 -12.98 1.26 -5.98
C TRP A 122 -11.46 1.12 -5.88
N ASN A 123 -10.77 1.83 -6.73
CA ASN A 123 -9.32 1.90 -6.67
C ASN A 123 -8.87 2.76 -5.49
N VAL A 124 -7.92 2.28 -4.75
CA VAL A 124 -7.27 3.05 -3.69
C VAL A 124 -5.95 3.56 -4.23
N GLU A 125 -5.70 4.85 -4.03
CA GLU A 125 -4.44 5.45 -4.46
C GLU A 125 -3.25 4.67 -3.85
N GLY A 126 -2.50 4.03 -4.73
CA GLY A 126 -1.29 3.29 -4.35
C GLY A 126 -0.11 4.23 -4.14
N ASN A 127 0.97 3.69 -3.62
CA ASN A 127 2.21 4.44 -3.52
C ASN A 127 3.17 4.02 -4.62
N ASP A 128 3.70 5.00 -5.35
CA ASP A 128 4.86 4.75 -6.20
C ASP A 128 6.06 4.37 -5.36
N LEU A 129 6.83 3.43 -5.86
CA LEU A 129 8.09 3.00 -5.29
C LEU A 129 9.23 3.74 -5.96
N TRP A 130 10.06 4.35 -5.16
CA TRP A 130 11.16 5.19 -5.60
C TRP A 130 12.49 4.73 -5.04
N LEU A 131 13.53 4.72 -5.89
CA LEU A 131 14.91 4.76 -5.44
C LEU A 131 15.31 6.22 -5.25
N ALA A 132 15.80 6.55 -4.06
CA ALA A 132 16.31 7.86 -3.73
C ALA A 132 17.79 7.79 -3.37
N TYR A 133 18.62 8.62 -4.00
CA TYR A 133 20.06 8.67 -3.75
C TYR A 133 20.61 10.09 -3.87
N PRO A 134 21.69 10.44 -3.14
CA PRO A 134 22.26 11.78 -3.16
C PRO A 134 22.81 12.19 -4.52
N SER A 135 22.47 13.39 -4.99
CA SER A 135 22.94 13.91 -6.27
C SER A 135 24.46 14.08 -6.37
N ARG A 136 25.11 14.30 -5.23
CA ARG A 136 26.59 14.52 -5.15
C ARG A 136 27.41 13.25 -5.17
N LYS A 137 26.81 12.08 -5.01
CA LYS A 137 27.46 10.77 -5.11
C LYS A 137 27.25 10.13 -6.48
N LEU A 138 26.97 10.94 -7.46
CA LEU A 138 26.89 10.51 -8.84
C LEU A 138 28.17 9.81 -9.24
N ASN A 139 28.05 8.58 -9.66
CA ASN A 139 29.02 7.79 -10.42
C ASN A 139 29.89 6.80 -9.64
N SER A 140 29.47 6.34 -8.45
CA SER A 140 29.99 5.06 -8.00
C SER A 140 29.48 3.96 -8.95
N PRO A 141 30.37 3.20 -9.63
CA PRO A 141 29.95 2.09 -10.50
C PRO A 141 29.04 1.09 -9.74
N ALA A 142 29.33 0.85 -8.46
CA ALA A 142 28.53 -0.03 -7.61
C ALA A 142 27.10 0.49 -7.41
N LEU A 143 26.91 1.80 -7.20
CA LEU A 143 25.59 2.40 -7.08
C LEU A 143 24.81 2.30 -8.38
N MET A 144 25.44 2.57 -9.51
CA MET A 144 24.78 2.48 -10.82
C MET A 144 24.38 1.04 -11.14
N SER A 145 25.24 0.07 -10.89
CA SER A 145 24.93 -1.35 -11.05
C SER A 145 23.77 -1.80 -10.15
N TYR A 146 23.70 -1.33 -8.91
CA TYR A 146 22.59 -1.61 -8.01
C TYR A 146 21.27 -1.02 -8.52
N ILE A 147 21.29 0.24 -8.99
CA ILE A 147 20.10 0.90 -9.54
C ILE A 147 19.59 0.16 -10.79
N GLU A 148 20.49 -0.22 -11.71
CA GLU A 148 20.14 -0.99 -12.90
C GLU A 148 19.56 -2.37 -12.53
N PHE A 149 20.18 -3.06 -11.59
CA PHE A 149 19.66 -4.33 -11.06
C PHE A 149 18.28 -4.16 -10.46
N ALA A 150 18.09 -3.18 -9.57
CA ALA A 150 16.79 -2.92 -8.93
C ALA A 150 15.70 -2.57 -9.94
N MET A 151 16.03 -1.89 -11.04
CA MET A 151 15.10 -1.57 -12.12
C MET A 151 14.71 -2.77 -12.99
N GLN A 152 15.54 -3.80 -13.01
CA GLN A 152 15.34 -5.03 -13.80
C GLN A 152 14.78 -6.19 -12.98
N PHE A 153 14.74 -6.05 -11.66
CA PHE A 153 14.35 -7.12 -10.76
C PHE A 153 12.88 -7.48 -10.94
N ASP A 154 12.58 -8.69 -11.41
CA ASP A 154 11.25 -9.10 -11.83
C ASP A 154 10.22 -9.10 -10.68
N GLU A 155 10.63 -9.37 -9.45
CA GLU A 155 9.72 -9.28 -8.30
C GLU A 155 9.29 -7.84 -8.02
N VAL A 156 10.17 -6.86 -8.21
CA VAL A 156 9.79 -5.44 -8.15
C VAL A 156 8.79 -5.12 -9.26
N LYS A 157 9.02 -5.60 -10.47
CA LYS A 157 8.09 -5.42 -11.59
C LYS A 157 6.75 -6.12 -11.34
N ARG A 158 6.76 -7.33 -10.78
CA ARG A 158 5.54 -8.10 -10.51
C ARG A 158 4.57 -7.36 -9.58
N TYR A 159 5.09 -6.67 -8.57
CA TYR A 159 4.27 -6.00 -7.56
C TYR A 159 4.11 -4.50 -7.79
N TYR A 160 4.96 -3.88 -8.61
CA TYR A 160 5.08 -2.43 -8.69
C TYR A 160 4.95 -1.85 -10.09
N VAL A 161 5.02 -2.65 -11.13
CA VAL A 161 4.73 -2.22 -12.50
C VAL A 161 3.32 -2.68 -12.82
N GLY A 162 2.39 -1.73 -12.85
CA GLY A 162 1.01 -2.01 -13.22
C GLY A 162 0.95 -2.72 -14.57
N LYS A 163 0.03 -3.69 -14.65
CA LYS A 163 -0.39 -4.28 -15.92
C LYS A 163 -1.04 -3.21 -16.78
#